data_a9b0885f3cb24e4102e73558fa62d31e
#
_entry.id   a9b0885f3cb24e4102e73558fa62d31e
#
_cell.length_a   1.000
_cell.length_b   1.000
_cell.length_c   1.000
_cell.angle_alpha   90.00
_cell.angle_beta   90.00
_cell.angle_gamma   90.00
#
_symmetry.space_group_name_H-M   'P 1'
#
loop_
_entity.id
_entity.type
_entity.pdbx_description
1 polymer ?
#
loop_
_entity_poly.entity_id
_entity_poly.type
_entity_poly.pdbx_seq_one_letter_code
_entity_poly.pdbx_strand_id
1 'polypeptide(L)'
;MKEFLPISQEDINARGWEQIDFLFISGDAYVDHPSFGPAVICRVLEAQGYKVALLCQPDWRKLKNFEVLGKPRLAVLISGGNLDSMLCHYTAAKKPRKKDAYTPGGEMGKRPDHATVVYAQQIKRLWPEMPVIIGGIEASLRRFAHFDYWENKILPSILVESNADLLIYGMGEKQIVEIADYLAGGAIIEDIHYVRGTAYLADDLQALDEFIELPSLEDILKDREAFAKAYNLQSKELDPFSGKIVVQKNGKKFVVQNQVPFPLSQEEMDAIYDLDYVRTYHPSYEKYGGVPAIEEVQFSVISCRGCFGSCSFCAIHSHQGRIIQTRSHESIIREAKKITALPNFKGYIHDVGGPTANFRHPSCAKQLEVGVCRDRQCLFPKPCPNLDTDHSDYITLLQKVRALPGIKKVFVRSGIRYDYLLADKNDRFLDELCRYHVSGQLKVAPEHVAEHALANMGKPGKSVYLKFMRAFNKKNQEIGLKQFLVPYFISSHPGCTLRDAVELSEFLRDIGHQPEQVQDFIPTPGSASTAMYYSGINPETGKKVFVARNPHDKAMQRALMQYKNPKNRQLVKEALQQTNRGDLIGDDAKCLLKISSSHNPKARHSKIAFNPKINKRR
;
A
#
# COMPACT_ATOMS: atom_id res chain seq x y z
N MET A 1 26.12 -17.88 10.62
CA MET A 1 25.55 -16.56 10.23
C MET A 1 24.38 -16.87 9.31
N LYS A 2 23.31 -16.07 9.38
CA LYS A 2 22.22 -16.20 8.41
C LYS A 2 22.76 -15.84 7.02
N GLU A 3 22.44 -16.65 6.03
CA GLU A 3 22.94 -16.46 4.67
C GLU A 3 21.90 -15.77 3.80
N PHE A 4 22.34 -14.90 2.92
CA PHE A 4 21.49 -14.35 1.88
C PHE A 4 21.12 -15.41 0.84
N LEU A 5 19.95 -15.27 0.21
CA LEU A 5 19.65 -16.06 -0.98
C LEU A 5 20.59 -15.66 -2.13
N PRO A 6 20.90 -16.60 -3.05
CA PRO A 6 21.78 -16.35 -4.18
C PRO A 6 21.28 -15.21 -5.09
N ILE A 7 22.17 -14.29 -5.44
CA ILE A 7 21.93 -13.24 -6.45
C ILE A 7 23.00 -13.21 -7.55
N SER A 8 23.98 -14.11 -7.45
CA SER A 8 25.07 -14.28 -8.42
C SER A 8 25.35 -15.77 -8.69
N GLN A 9 26.06 -16.05 -9.77
CA GLN A 9 26.48 -17.42 -10.08
C GLN A 9 27.47 -17.94 -9.02
N GLU A 10 28.28 -17.07 -8.44
CA GLU A 10 29.20 -17.39 -7.34
C GLU A 10 28.43 -17.87 -6.11
N ASP A 11 27.31 -17.22 -5.77
CA ASP A 11 26.47 -17.62 -4.63
C ASP A 11 25.83 -19.00 -4.88
N ILE A 12 25.37 -19.27 -6.11
CA ILE A 12 24.79 -20.56 -6.53
C ILE A 12 25.86 -21.66 -6.39
N ASN A 13 27.08 -21.42 -6.92
CA ASN A 13 28.17 -22.35 -6.86
C ASN A 13 28.63 -22.62 -5.41
N ALA A 14 28.66 -21.59 -4.56
CA ALA A 14 29.00 -21.73 -3.13
C ALA A 14 28.04 -22.64 -2.37
N ARG A 15 26.77 -22.74 -2.82
CA ARG A 15 25.78 -23.69 -2.29
C ARG A 15 25.85 -25.07 -2.90
N GLY A 16 26.76 -25.32 -3.85
CA GLY A 16 26.89 -26.59 -4.57
C GLY A 16 25.69 -26.91 -5.46
N TRP A 17 24.97 -25.90 -5.95
CA TRP A 17 23.82 -26.11 -6.82
C TRP A 17 24.22 -26.11 -8.29
N GLU A 18 23.90 -27.18 -9.01
CA GLU A 18 24.08 -27.25 -10.46
C GLU A 18 22.98 -26.48 -11.21
N GLN A 19 21.76 -26.50 -10.67
CA GLN A 19 20.60 -25.82 -11.25
C GLN A 19 19.68 -25.32 -10.13
N ILE A 20 19.08 -24.17 -10.33
CA ILE A 20 18.03 -23.61 -9.46
C ILE A 20 16.66 -24.14 -9.87
N ASP A 21 15.74 -24.25 -8.91
CA ASP A 21 14.34 -24.62 -9.18
C ASP A 21 13.53 -23.41 -9.63
N PHE A 22 13.71 -22.28 -8.97
CA PHE A 22 13.01 -21.03 -9.27
C PHE A 22 13.99 -19.87 -9.45
N LEU A 23 13.75 -19.07 -10.47
CA LEU A 23 14.37 -17.76 -10.66
C LEU A 23 13.37 -16.68 -10.32
N PHE A 24 13.63 -15.89 -9.28
CA PHE A 24 12.78 -14.74 -8.93
C PHE A 24 13.36 -13.45 -9.51
N ILE A 25 12.62 -12.76 -10.38
CA ILE A 25 13.01 -11.47 -10.96
C ILE A 25 12.27 -10.35 -10.26
N SER A 26 13.03 -9.39 -9.70
CA SER A 26 12.49 -8.28 -8.92
C SER A 26 12.81 -6.92 -9.53
N GLY A 27 11.82 -6.01 -9.53
CA GLY A 27 12.05 -4.59 -9.80
C GLY A 27 12.80 -3.86 -8.70
N ASP A 28 12.89 -4.44 -7.49
CA ASP A 28 13.65 -3.90 -6.36
C ASP A 28 15.01 -4.56 -6.24
N ALA A 29 15.98 -3.87 -5.63
CA ALA A 29 17.20 -4.49 -5.11
C ALA A 29 16.86 -5.49 -3.99
N TYR A 30 17.71 -6.50 -3.78
CA TYR A 30 17.48 -7.51 -2.76
C TYR A 30 17.69 -6.96 -1.34
N VAL A 31 16.60 -6.88 -0.63
CA VAL A 31 16.56 -6.63 0.81
C VAL A 31 15.91 -7.84 1.48
N ASP A 32 16.66 -8.57 2.27
CA ASP A 32 16.19 -9.78 2.95
C ASP A 32 15.48 -9.41 4.27
N HIS A 33 14.23 -9.00 4.15
CA HIS A 33 13.43 -8.50 5.26
C HIS A 33 11.96 -8.91 5.10
N PRO A 34 11.24 -9.26 6.18
CA PRO A 34 9.83 -9.70 6.10
C PRO A 34 8.84 -8.63 5.65
N SER A 35 9.29 -7.39 5.43
CA SER A 35 8.49 -6.33 4.79
C SER A 35 8.68 -6.25 3.27
N PHE A 36 9.49 -7.14 2.68
CA PHE A 36 9.75 -7.16 1.25
C PHE A 36 9.17 -8.43 0.63
N GLY A 37 8.19 -8.28 -0.25
CA GLY A 37 7.51 -9.40 -0.91
C GLY A 37 8.45 -10.41 -1.58
N PRO A 38 9.45 -9.95 -2.37
CA PRO A 38 10.44 -10.87 -2.97
C PRO A 38 11.17 -11.73 -1.93
N ALA A 39 11.60 -11.14 -0.81
CA ALA A 39 12.25 -11.89 0.26
C ALA A 39 11.30 -12.91 0.89
N VAL A 40 10.04 -12.51 1.17
CA VAL A 40 9.05 -13.41 1.79
C VAL A 40 8.79 -14.63 0.90
N ILE A 41 8.47 -14.42 -0.37
CA ILE A 41 8.15 -15.51 -1.32
C ILE A 41 9.35 -16.45 -1.49
N CYS A 42 10.56 -15.89 -1.67
CA CYS A 42 11.75 -16.71 -1.86
C CYS A 42 12.13 -17.48 -0.59
N ARG A 43 12.01 -16.88 0.59
CA ARG A 43 12.26 -17.57 1.87
C ARG A 43 11.23 -18.66 2.16
N VAL A 44 9.98 -18.44 1.81
CA VAL A 44 8.94 -19.47 1.92
C VAL A 44 9.27 -20.67 1.05
N LEU A 45 9.66 -20.47 -0.20
CA LEU A 45 10.09 -21.56 -1.10
C LEU A 45 11.38 -22.25 -0.61
N GLU A 46 12.37 -21.49 -0.14
CA GLU A 46 13.61 -22.06 0.43
C GLU A 46 13.30 -22.95 1.64
N ALA A 47 12.35 -22.53 2.49
CA ALA A 47 11.93 -23.32 3.67
C ALA A 47 11.25 -24.65 3.29
N GLN A 48 10.70 -24.76 2.06
CA GLN A 48 10.18 -26.01 1.50
C GLN A 48 11.27 -26.84 0.80
N GLY A 49 12.53 -26.39 0.81
CA GLY A 49 13.65 -27.11 0.22
C GLY A 49 13.91 -26.79 -1.26
N TYR A 50 13.19 -25.83 -1.85
CA TYR A 50 13.44 -25.41 -3.22
C TYR A 50 14.68 -24.53 -3.34
N LYS A 51 15.43 -24.71 -4.44
CA LYS A 51 16.61 -23.91 -4.79
C LYS A 51 16.18 -22.65 -5.49
N VAL A 52 16.21 -21.51 -4.78
CA VAL A 52 15.72 -20.22 -5.28
C VAL A 52 16.84 -19.22 -5.41
N ALA A 53 16.95 -18.55 -6.56
CA ALA A 53 17.85 -17.44 -6.77
C ALA A 53 17.08 -16.16 -7.19
N LEU A 54 17.60 -14.98 -6.82
CA LEU A 54 17.01 -13.70 -7.13
C LEU A 54 17.82 -12.93 -8.16
N LEU A 55 17.18 -12.53 -9.24
CA LEU A 55 17.71 -11.62 -10.23
C LEU A 55 17.08 -10.23 -10.03
N CYS A 56 17.82 -9.35 -9.36
CA CYS A 56 17.32 -8.05 -8.96
C CYS A 56 17.72 -6.98 -9.96
N GLN A 57 16.74 -6.25 -10.49
CA GLN A 57 16.93 -5.11 -11.40
C GLN A 57 17.84 -5.43 -12.61
N PRO A 58 17.60 -6.52 -13.38
CA PRO A 58 18.37 -6.79 -14.59
C PRO A 58 18.22 -5.62 -15.58
N ASP A 59 19.30 -5.32 -16.33
CA ASP A 59 19.21 -4.34 -17.42
C ASP A 59 18.32 -4.92 -18.54
N TRP A 60 17.06 -4.49 -18.53
CA TRP A 60 16.01 -4.99 -19.43
C TRP A 60 16.25 -4.71 -20.91
N ARG A 61 17.19 -3.84 -21.23
CA ARG A 61 17.59 -3.53 -22.60
C ARG A 61 18.44 -4.64 -23.23
N LYS A 62 18.97 -5.56 -22.41
CA LYS A 62 19.89 -6.62 -22.83
C LYS A 62 19.37 -7.99 -22.41
N LEU A 63 18.84 -8.74 -23.36
CA LEU A 63 18.24 -10.04 -23.11
C LEU A 63 19.17 -11.02 -22.33
N LYS A 64 20.47 -11.01 -22.67
CA LYS A 64 21.48 -11.84 -21.98
C LYS A 64 21.60 -11.61 -20.47
N ASN A 65 21.16 -10.46 -19.97
CA ASN A 65 21.19 -10.17 -18.54
C ASN A 65 20.15 -10.97 -17.75
N PHE A 66 19.23 -11.63 -18.43
CA PHE A 66 18.24 -12.52 -17.83
C PHE A 66 18.73 -13.97 -17.71
N GLU A 67 19.87 -14.32 -18.34
CA GLU A 67 20.47 -15.66 -18.32
C GLU A 67 21.54 -15.83 -17.25
N VAL A 68 21.96 -14.75 -16.58
CA VAL A 68 23.17 -14.72 -15.73
C VAL A 68 23.14 -15.68 -14.54
N LEU A 69 21.95 -16.14 -14.12
CA LEU A 69 21.78 -17.13 -13.05
C LEU A 69 21.38 -18.52 -13.58
N GLY A 70 21.36 -18.70 -14.90
CA GLY A 70 20.96 -19.93 -15.56
C GLY A 70 19.44 -20.09 -15.68
N LYS A 71 19.03 -21.10 -16.47
CA LYS A 71 17.62 -21.46 -16.67
C LYS A 71 17.12 -22.25 -15.46
N PRO A 72 16.02 -21.83 -14.79
CA PRO A 72 15.45 -22.58 -13.68
C PRO A 72 14.81 -23.89 -14.17
N ARG A 73 14.65 -24.85 -13.25
CA ARG A 73 14.04 -26.15 -13.55
C ARG A 73 12.52 -26.07 -13.65
N LEU A 74 11.87 -25.27 -12.78
CA LEU A 74 10.41 -25.28 -12.62
C LEU A 74 9.74 -24.04 -13.22
N ALA A 75 10.09 -22.84 -12.75
CA ALA A 75 9.44 -21.61 -13.22
C ALA A 75 10.28 -20.35 -12.97
N VAL A 76 9.91 -19.28 -13.69
CA VAL A 76 10.36 -17.91 -13.39
C VAL A 76 9.23 -17.16 -12.68
N LEU A 77 9.55 -16.58 -11.52
CA LEU A 77 8.65 -15.76 -10.71
C LEU A 77 9.00 -14.29 -10.92
N ILE A 78 8.02 -13.42 -11.12
CA ILE A 78 8.27 -12.01 -11.46
C ILE A 78 7.40 -11.06 -10.63
N SER A 79 8.03 -10.02 -10.08
CA SER A 79 7.34 -8.93 -9.40
C SER A 79 7.95 -7.58 -9.75
N GLY A 80 7.12 -6.54 -9.88
CA GLY A 80 7.56 -5.15 -10.02
C GLY A 80 8.28 -4.59 -8.78
N GLY A 81 8.23 -5.32 -7.66
CA GLY A 81 8.81 -4.94 -6.37
C GLY A 81 7.76 -4.68 -5.29
N ASN A 82 8.16 -4.05 -4.20
CA ASN A 82 7.28 -3.71 -3.05
C ASN A 82 6.21 -2.67 -3.39
N LEU A 83 6.49 -1.81 -4.35
CA LEU A 83 5.56 -0.82 -4.87
C LEU A 83 5.37 -1.01 -6.38
N ASP A 84 4.31 -0.43 -6.88
CA ASP A 84 4.09 -0.26 -8.31
C ASP A 84 5.24 0.53 -8.96
N SER A 85 5.80 0.03 -10.07
CA SER A 85 6.94 0.65 -10.74
C SER A 85 6.68 2.08 -11.18
N MET A 86 5.46 2.39 -11.61
CA MET A 86 5.07 3.74 -12.02
C MET A 86 5.03 4.70 -10.82
N LEU A 87 4.61 4.24 -9.63
CA LEU A 87 4.67 5.03 -8.39
C LEU A 87 6.11 5.28 -7.92
N CYS A 88 7.04 4.36 -8.20
CA CYS A 88 8.45 4.58 -7.94
C CYS A 88 9.06 5.65 -8.85
N HIS A 89 8.59 5.73 -10.10
CA HIS A 89 9.16 6.61 -11.12
C HIS A 89 8.54 8.00 -11.15
N TYR A 90 7.24 8.14 -10.88
CA TYR A 90 6.51 9.39 -11.13
C TYR A 90 5.76 9.89 -9.91
N THR A 91 5.61 11.22 -9.85
CA THR A 91 4.74 11.90 -8.89
C THR A 91 3.29 11.92 -9.41
N ALA A 92 2.33 12.33 -8.54
CA ALA A 92 0.94 12.53 -8.96
C ALA A 92 0.77 13.54 -10.13
N ALA A 93 1.69 14.47 -10.27
CA ALA A 93 1.72 15.42 -11.39
C ALA A 93 2.46 14.85 -12.64
N LYS A 94 2.67 13.54 -12.69
CA LYS A 94 3.39 12.82 -13.77
C LYS A 94 4.82 13.29 -14.01
N LYS A 95 5.45 13.91 -13.02
CA LYS A 95 6.85 14.34 -13.10
C LYS A 95 7.76 13.22 -12.63
N PRO A 96 8.88 12.96 -13.32
CA PRO A 96 9.87 11.98 -12.86
C PRO A 96 10.36 12.29 -11.45
N ARG A 97 10.51 11.25 -10.63
CA ARG A 97 11.15 11.34 -9.32
C ARG A 97 12.67 11.40 -9.49
N LYS A 98 13.33 11.96 -8.50
CA LYS A 98 14.80 12.08 -8.50
C LYS A 98 15.50 10.91 -7.82
N LYS A 99 14.78 10.11 -7.04
CA LYS A 99 15.30 8.98 -6.27
C LYS A 99 14.29 7.85 -6.25
N ASP A 100 14.79 6.61 -6.32
CA ASP A 100 14.05 5.39 -6.05
C ASP A 100 14.64 4.74 -4.79
N ALA A 101 13.89 4.73 -3.70
CA ALA A 101 14.37 4.20 -2.42
C ALA A 101 14.65 2.68 -2.46
N TYR A 102 14.10 1.96 -3.42
CA TYR A 102 14.25 0.52 -3.56
C TYR A 102 15.41 0.10 -4.47
N THR A 103 16.26 1.03 -4.86
CA THR A 103 17.45 0.77 -5.69
C THR A 103 18.72 1.06 -4.91
N PRO A 104 19.86 0.44 -5.29
CA PRO A 104 21.14 0.73 -4.65
C PRO A 104 21.48 2.22 -4.75
N GLY A 105 21.82 2.83 -3.61
CA GLY A 105 22.11 4.28 -3.51
C GLY A 105 20.93 5.20 -3.79
N GLY A 106 19.72 4.67 -3.99
CA GLY A 106 18.54 5.45 -4.38
C GLY A 106 18.56 5.93 -5.84
N GLU A 107 19.35 5.28 -6.71
CA GLU A 107 19.54 5.67 -8.10
C GLU A 107 18.31 5.40 -8.94
N MET A 108 17.87 6.37 -9.77
CA MET A 108 16.75 6.22 -10.68
C MET A 108 17.15 5.44 -11.95
N GLY A 109 16.15 4.77 -12.60
CA GLY A 109 16.31 4.14 -13.90
C GLY A 109 16.91 2.74 -13.86
N LYS A 110 16.90 2.08 -12.71
CA LYS A 110 17.32 0.66 -12.57
C LYS A 110 16.20 -0.32 -12.86
N ARG A 111 14.95 0.09 -12.77
CA ARG A 111 13.79 -0.71 -13.21
C ARG A 111 13.13 -0.07 -14.44
N PRO A 112 12.42 -0.81 -15.30
CA PRO A 112 11.60 -0.23 -16.36
C PRO A 112 10.27 0.30 -15.81
N ASP A 113 9.60 1.13 -16.59
CA ASP A 113 8.17 1.37 -16.42
C ASP A 113 7.43 0.04 -16.66
N HIS A 114 6.33 -0.21 -15.92
CA HIS A 114 5.59 -1.48 -15.97
C HIS A 114 6.52 -2.71 -15.84
N ALA A 115 7.36 -2.72 -14.82
CA ALA A 115 8.47 -3.68 -14.68
C ALA A 115 8.03 -5.14 -14.80
N THR A 116 6.88 -5.51 -14.23
CA THR A 116 6.33 -6.87 -14.32
C THR A 116 6.10 -7.30 -15.77
N VAL A 117 5.50 -6.43 -16.58
CA VAL A 117 5.23 -6.69 -18.00
C VAL A 117 6.54 -6.85 -18.78
N VAL A 118 7.44 -5.87 -18.62
CA VAL A 118 8.71 -5.87 -19.36
C VAL A 118 9.55 -7.10 -19.05
N TYR A 119 9.68 -7.47 -17.78
CA TYR A 119 10.47 -8.65 -17.39
C TYR A 119 9.84 -9.95 -17.88
N ALA A 120 8.51 -10.10 -17.80
CA ALA A 120 7.84 -11.30 -18.30
C ALA A 120 8.02 -11.46 -19.82
N GLN A 121 7.87 -10.39 -20.58
CA GLN A 121 8.11 -10.40 -22.02
C GLN A 121 9.56 -10.77 -22.37
N GLN A 122 10.55 -10.30 -21.59
CA GLN A 122 11.94 -10.68 -21.84
C GLN A 122 12.18 -12.20 -21.58
N ILE A 123 11.58 -12.76 -20.53
CA ILE A 123 11.68 -14.19 -20.25
C ILE A 123 10.97 -15.03 -21.31
N LYS A 124 9.77 -14.64 -21.72
CA LYS A 124 9.05 -15.36 -22.81
C LYS A 124 9.77 -15.29 -24.16
N ARG A 125 10.55 -14.23 -24.41
CA ARG A 125 11.44 -14.17 -25.59
C ARG A 125 12.66 -15.06 -25.43
N LEU A 126 13.21 -15.17 -24.22
CA LEU A 126 14.41 -15.95 -23.93
C LEU A 126 14.12 -17.45 -23.87
N TRP A 127 13.06 -17.82 -23.15
CA TRP A 127 12.63 -19.20 -22.89
C TRP A 127 11.12 -19.34 -23.11
N PRO A 128 10.63 -19.46 -24.35
CA PRO A 128 9.20 -19.44 -24.67
C PRO A 128 8.35 -20.44 -23.88
N GLU A 129 8.89 -21.66 -23.64
CA GLU A 129 8.19 -22.75 -22.95
C GLU A 129 8.34 -22.71 -21.42
N MET A 130 9.12 -21.76 -20.89
CA MET A 130 9.33 -21.66 -19.45
C MET A 130 8.07 -21.10 -18.79
N PRO A 131 7.52 -21.76 -17.77
CA PRO A 131 6.43 -21.19 -16.98
C PRO A 131 6.83 -19.86 -16.36
N VAL A 132 6.03 -18.82 -16.62
CA VAL A 132 6.19 -17.48 -16.07
C VAL A 132 5.02 -17.15 -15.16
N ILE A 133 5.30 -16.97 -13.86
CA ILE A 133 4.33 -16.66 -12.84
C ILE A 133 4.57 -15.24 -12.36
N ILE A 134 3.61 -14.35 -12.56
CA ILE A 134 3.69 -12.96 -12.11
C ILE A 134 2.94 -12.77 -10.80
N GLY A 135 3.39 -11.82 -9.98
CA GLY A 135 2.75 -11.52 -8.69
C GLY A 135 3.14 -10.17 -8.12
N GLY A 136 2.82 -9.96 -6.85
CA GLY A 136 3.02 -8.70 -6.16
C GLY A 136 1.93 -7.67 -6.47
N ILE A 137 2.05 -6.47 -5.89
CA ILE A 137 0.99 -5.46 -5.94
C ILE A 137 0.71 -4.95 -7.36
N GLU A 138 1.74 -4.77 -8.17
CA GLU A 138 1.61 -4.28 -9.55
C GLU A 138 0.76 -5.23 -10.39
N ALA A 139 1.05 -6.53 -10.34
CA ALA A 139 0.29 -7.55 -11.06
C ALA A 139 -1.11 -7.73 -10.47
N SER A 140 -1.23 -7.84 -9.15
CA SER A 140 -2.51 -8.07 -8.46
C SER A 140 -3.57 -7.03 -8.82
N LEU A 141 -3.18 -5.76 -8.93
CA LEU A 141 -4.11 -4.66 -9.19
C LEU A 141 -4.47 -4.51 -10.68
N ARG A 142 -3.72 -5.14 -11.58
CA ARG A 142 -3.90 -5.07 -13.05
C ARG A 142 -4.39 -6.39 -13.66
N ARG A 143 -4.92 -7.30 -12.86
CA ARG A 143 -5.34 -8.62 -13.34
C ARG A 143 -6.51 -8.61 -14.31
N PHE A 144 -7.33 -7.55 -14.31
CA PHE A 144 -8.37 -7.27 -15.31
C PHE A 144 -8.05 -6.01 -16.11
N ALA A 145 -8.90 -5.67 -17.07
CA ALA A 145 -8.84 -4.38 -17.75
C ALA A 145 -8.86 -3.24 -16.72
N HIS A 146 -7.92 -2.34 -16.82
CA HIS A 146 -7.70 -1.31 -15.81
C HIS A 146 -7.40 0.05 -16.42
N PHE A 147 -7.67 1.12 -15.63
CA PHE A 147 -7.28 2.47 -16.03
C PHE A 147 -5.84 2.73 -15.62
N ASP A 148 -4.97 2.96 -16.59
CA ASP A 148 -3.63 3.45 -16.37
C ASP A 148 -3.63 4.99 -16.28
N TYR A 149 -3.24 5.51 -15.13
CA TYR A 149 -3.21 6.94 -14.88
C TYR A 149 -2.13 7.67 -15.70
N TRP A 150 -0.99 7.02 -15.91
CA TRP A 150 0.18 7.61 -16.54
C TRP A 150 -0.03 7.77 -18.03
N GLU A 151 -0.59 6.76 -18.68
CA GLU A 151 -0.97 6.77 -20.09
C GLU A 151 -2.36 7.40 -20.35
N ASN A 152 -3.16 7.57 -19.28
CA ASN A 152 -4.52 8.12 -19.30
C ASN A 152 -5.47 7.35 -20.23
N LYS A 153 -5.35 6.01 -20.23
CA LYS A 153 -6.18 5.10 -21.02
C LYS A 153 -6.51 3.82 -20.26
N ILE A 154 -7.47 3.07 -20.79
CA ILE A 154 -7.71 1.68 -20.37
C ILE A 154 -6.66 0.79 -21.03
N LEU A 155 -6.05 -0.06 -20.23
CA LEU A 155 -5.17 -1.14 -20.66
C LEU A 155 -5.86 -2.49 -20.44
N PRO A 156 -5.52 -3.53 -21.21
CA PRO A 156 -6.02 -4.89 -20.99
C PRO A 156 -5.48 -5.47 -19.66
N SER A 157 -5.84 -6.71 -19.38
CA SER A 157 -5.22 -7.45 -18.28
C SER A 157 -3.70 -7.52 -18.42
N ILE A 158 -2.97 -7.41 -17.32
CA ILE A 158 -1.52 -7.58 -17.28
C ILE A 158 -1.08 -8.97 -17.79
N LEU A 159 -1.93 -10.00 -17.68
CA LEU A 159 -1.67 -11.31 -18.26
C LEU A 159 -1.59 -11.26 -19.78
N VAL A 160 -2.47 -10.47 -20.42
CA VAL A 160 -2.46 -10.26 -21.87
C VAL A 160 -1.23 -9.46 -22.31
N GLU A 161 -0.88 -8.40 -21.55
CA GLU A 161 0.27 -7.55 -21.87
C GLU A 161 1.61 -8.28 -21.68
N SER A 162 1.73 -9.05 -20.61
CA SER A 162 2.97 -9.74 -20.23
C SER A 162 3.19 -11.07 -20.91
N ASN A 163 2.13 -11.69 -21.43
CA ASN A 163 2.12 -13.08 -21.92
C ASN A 163 2.59 -14.08 -20.84
N ALA A 164 2.33 -13.78 -19.55
CA ALA A 164 2.60 -14.70 -18.46
C ALA A 164 1.54 -15.80 -18.40
N ASP A 165 1.93 -16.97 -17.90
CA ASP A 165 1.06 -18.16 -17.85
C ASP A 165 0.10 -18.11 -16.66
N LEU A 166 0.57 -17.58 -15.53
CA LEU A 166 -0.20 -17.52 -14.29
C LEU A 166 0.09 -16.22 -13.53
N LEU A 167 -0.94 -15.69 -12.87
CA LEU A 167 -0.81 -14.56 -11.95
C LEU A 167 -1.26 -15.01 -10.56
N ILE A 168 -0.41 -14.80 -9.55
CA ILE A 168 -0.78 -14.94 -8.14
C ILE A 168 -1.14 -13.55 -7.62
N TYR A 169 -2.41 -13.34 -7.22
CA TYR A 169 -2.83 -12.09 -6.64
C TYR A 169 -2.96 -12.17 -5.12
N GLY A 170 -2.79 -11.04 -4.46
CA GLY A 170 -2.75 -10.98 -3.00
C GLY A 170 -1.35 -11.30 -2.45
N MET A 171 -1.29 -11.94 -1.30
CA MET A 171 -0.03 -12.16 -0.58
C MET A 171 0.78 -13.36 -1.10
N GLY A 172 0.15 -14.40 -1.54
CA GLY A 172 0.72 -15.46 -2.38
C GLY A 172 1.57 -16.55 -1.72
N GLU A 173 1.81 -16.51 -0.41
CA GLU A 173 2.73 -17.45 0.26
C GLU A 173 2.29 -18.91 0.16
N LYS A 174 1.00 -19.20 0.41
CA LYS A 174 0.46 -20.57 0.30
C LYS A 174 0.37 -21.01 -1.16
N GLN A 175 -0.10 -20.11 -2.01
CA GLN A 175 -0.29 -20.37 -3.44
C GLN A 175 1.01 -20.76 -4.12
N ILE A 176 2.10 -20.04 -3.81
CA ILE A 176 3.38 -20.35 -4.46
C ILE A 176 3.94 -21.71 -4.02
N VAL A 177 3.72 -22.13 -2.77
CA VAL A 177 4.11 -23.45 -2.29
C VAL A 177 3.28 -24.53 -2.99
N GLU A 178 1.95 -24.37 -3.03
CA GLU A 178 1.05 -25.31 -3.69
C GLU A 178 1.41 -25.48 -5.18
N ILE A 179 1.65 -24.38 -5.90
CA ILE A 179 2.06 -24.39 -7.30
C ILE A 179 3.44 -25.04 -7.45
N ALA A 180 4.38 -24.74 -6.56
CA ALA A 180 5.72 -25.32 -6.59
C ALA A 180 5.69 -26.84 -6.44
N ASP A 181 4.85 -27.35 -5.54
CA ASP A 181 4.70 -28.80 -5.30
C ASP A 181 4.10 -29.51 -6.52
N TYR A 182 3.09 -28.91 -7.19
CA TYR A 182 2.53 -29.45 -8.42
C TYR A 182 3.56 -29.48 -9.57
N LEU A 183 4.27 -28.37 -9.80
CA LEU A 183 5.32 -28.30 -10.82
C LEU A 183 6.47 -29.28 -10.54
N ALA A 184 6.89 -29.43 -9.27
CA ALA A 184 7.89 -30.41 -8.87
C ALA A 184 7.41 -31.86 -9.04
N GLY A 185 6.12 -32.09 -8.89
CA GLY A 185 5.45 -33.37 -9.15
C GLY A 185 5.27 -33.69 -10.64
N GLY A 186 5.65 -32.77 -11.55
CA GLY A 186 5.58 -32.97 -13.00
C GLY A 186 4.30 -32.46 -13.67
N ALA A 187 3.43 -31.73 -12.95
CA ALA A 187 2.29 -31.05 -13.57
C ALA A 187 2.78 -29.93 -14.50
N ILE A 188 2.08 -29.71 -15.60
CA ILE A 188 2.28 -28.53 -16.44
C ILE A 188 1.49 -27.35 -15.90
N ILE A 189 1.87 -26.11 -16.24
CA ILE A 189 1.29 -24.90 -15.66
C ILE A 189 -0.21 -24.77 -15.97
N GLU A 190 -0.66 -25.28 -17.09
CA GLU A 190 -2.05 -25.30 -17.54
C GLU A 190 -2.93 -26.21 -16.67
N ASP A 191 -2.35 -27.25 -16.06
CA ASP A 191 -3.09 -28.20 -15.21
C ASP A 191 -3.34 -27.65 -13.79
N ILE A 192 -2.72 -26.52 -13.41
CA ILE A 192 -2.84 -25.91 -12.08
C ILE A 192 -3.70 -24.63 -12.05
N HIS A 193 -4.56 -24.45 -13.03
CA HIS A 193 -5.44 -23.28 -13.14
C HIS A 193 -6.55 -23.21 -12.06
N TYR A 194 -6.69 -24.21 -11.19
CA TYR A 194 -7.72 -24.27 -10.13
C TYR A 194 -7.25 -23.69 -8.79
N VAL A 195 -5.98 -23.33 -8.65
CA VAL A 195 -5.43 -22.83 -7.37
C VAL A 195 -6.10 -21.50 -6.99
N ARG A 196 -6.65 -21.42 -5.79
CA ARG A 196 -7.26 -20.18 -5.28
C ARG A 196 -6.22 -19.06 -5.18
N GLY A 197 -6.65 -17.83 -5.45
CA GLY A 197 -5.73 -16.67 -5.42
C GLY A 197 -4.91 -16.52 -6.69
N THR A 198 -5.27 -17.21 -7.76
CA THR A 198 -4.62 -17.10 -9.08
C THR A 198 -5.56 -16.52 -10.14
N ALA A 199 -4.95 -16.06 -11.22
CA ALA A 199 -5.66 -15.72 -12.45
C ALA A 199 -4.84 -16.18 -13.66
N TYR A 200 -5.53 -16.56 -14.74
CA TYR A 200 -4.95 -17.10 -15.96
C TYR A 200 -5.74 -16.69 -17.20
N LEU A 201 -5.20 -17.00 -18.38
CA LEU A 201 -5.88 -16.80 -19.66
C LEU A 201 -6.50 -18.11 -20.15
N ALA A 202 -7.78 -18.09 -20.54
CA ALA A 202 -8.47 -19.20 -21.14
C ALA A 202 -8.99 -18.85 -22.56
N ASP A 203 -9.07 -19.85 -23.42
CA ASP A 203 -9.65 -19.70 -24.76
C ASP A 203 -11.18 -19.76 -24.74
N ASP A 204 -11.74 -20.54 -23.83
CA ASP A 204 -13.18 -20.67 -23.58
C ASP A 204 -13.47 -20.86 -22.08
N LEU A 205 -14.73 -20.97 -21.72
CA LEU A 205 -15.22 -21.07 -20.35
C LEU A 205 -15.94 -22.40 -20.05
N GLN A 206 -15.82 -23.39 -20.95
CA GLN A 206 -16.57 -24.66 -20.84
C GLN A 206 -16.23 -25.46 -19.58
N ALA A 207 -15.02 -25.27 -19.03
CA ALA A 207 -14.59 -25.93 -17.79
C ALA A 207 -15.10 -25.26 -16.50
N LEU A 208 -15.87 -24.16 -16.59
CA LEU A 208 -16.34 -23.41 -15.43
C LEU A 208 -17.85 -23.58 -15.26
N ASP A 209 -18.27 -24.05 -14.09
CA ASP A 209 -19.69 -24.23 -13.76
C ASP A 209 -20.38 -22.92 -13.37
N GLU A 210 -19.77 -22.14 -12.47
CA GLU A 210 -20.31 -20.88 -11.96
C GLU A 210 -19.25 -19.77 -11.93
N PHE A 211 -19.58 -18.63 -12.51
CA PHE A 211 -18.72 -17.44 -12.48
C PHE A 211 -19.52 -16.15 -12.59
N ILE A 212 -18.87 -15.04 -12.27
CA ILE A 212 -19.36 -13.68 -12.51
C ILE A 212 -18.65 -13.13 -13.72
N GLU A 213 -19.40 -12.79 -14.76
CA GLU A 213 -18.85 -12.17 -15.97
C GLU A 213 -18.87 -10.65 -15.83
N LEU A 214 -17.68 -10.06 -15.99
CA LEU A 214 -17.50 -8.62 -16.05
C LEU A 214 -17.77 -8.11 -17.48
N PRO A 215 -18.17 -6.83 -17.64
CA PRO A 215 -18.10 -6.16 -18.93
C PRO A 215 -16.75 -6.40 -19.60
N SER A 216 -16.78 -6.73 -20.90
CA SER A 216 -15.57 -7.02 -21.67
C SER A 216 -14.64 -5.79 -21.77
N LEU A 217 -13.38 -6.01 -22.15
CA LEU A 217 -12.46 -4.90 -22.46
C LEU A 217 -13.07 -3.97 -23.52
N GLU A 218 -13.72 -4.54 -24.55
CA GLU A 218 -14.35 -3.80 -25.64
C GLU A 218 -15.53 -2.94 -25.17
N ASP A 219 -16.34 -3.45 -24.21
CA ASP A 219 -17.43 -2.69 -23.60
C ASP A 219 -16.89 -1.53 -22.76
N ILE A 220 -15.86 -1.78 -21.98
CA ILE A 220 -15.21 -0.75 -21.14
C ILE A 220 -14.56 0.36 -21.99
N LEU A 221 -14.00 0.01 -23.14
CA LEU A 221 -13.41 0.98 -24.07
C LEU A 221 -14.47 1.87 -24.73
N LYS A 222 -15.70 1.35 -24.96
CA LYS A 222 -16.80 2.08 -25.55
C LYS A 222 -17.59 2.90 -24.54
N ASP A 223 -17.76 2.37 -23.34
CA ASP A 223 -18.61 2.96 -22.29
C ASP A 223 -17.89 3.02 -20.95
N ARG A 224 -17.75 4.26 -20.43
CA ARG A 224 -17.13 4.48 -19.12
C ARG A 224 -17.96 3.94 -17.96
N GLU A 225 -19.29 3.83 -18.11
CA GLU A 225 -20.16 3.25 -17.10
C GLU A 225 -19.90 1.75 -16.93
N ALA A 226 -19.57 1.06 -18.04
CA ALA A 226 -19.16 -0.35 -18.02
C ALA A 226 -17.94 -0.57 -17.11
N PHE A 227 -16.98 0.37 -17.06
CA PHE A 227 -15.84 0.28 -16.14
C PHE A 227 -16.26 0.36 -14.66
N ALA A 228 -17.18 1.28 -14.33
CA ALA A 228 -17.70 1.37 -12.96
C ALA A 228 -18.47 0.09 -12.58
N LYS A 229 -19.26 -0.47 -13.52
CA LYS A 229 -19.97 -1.75 -13.34
C LYS A 229 -18.99 -2.92 -13.15
N ALA A 230 -17.92 -2.99 -13.95
CA ALA A 230 -16.89 -4.02 -13.82
C ALA A 230 -16.23 -3.98 -12.43
N TYR A 231 -15.85 -2.79 -11.96
CA TYR A 231 -15.31 -2.62 -10.62
C TYR A 231 -16.30 -3.08 -9.54
N ASN A 232 -17.57 -2.67 -9.61
CA ASN A 232 -18.58 -3.01 -8.61
C ASN A 232 -18.82 -4.53 -8.53
N LEU A 233 -18.90 -5.22 -9.67
CA LEU A 233 -19.03 -6.67 -9.72
C LEU A 233 -17.80 -7.35 -9.11
N GLN A 234 -16.59 -6.99 -9.58
CA GLN A 234 -15.35 -7.57 -9.09
C GLN A 234 -15.14 -7.36 -7.59
N SER A 235 -15.44 -6.17 -7.07
CA SER A 235 -15.20 -5.82 -5.67
C SER A 235 -16.06 -6.63 -4.69
N LYS A 236 -17.21 -7.13 -5.12
CA LYS A 236 -18.10 -7.98 -4.33
C LYS A 236 -17.62 -9.42 -4.21
N GLU A 237 -16.73 -9.84 -5.12
CA GLU A 237 -16.17 -11.20 -5.14
C GLU A 237 -14.78 -11.27 -4.46
N LEU A 238 -14.40 -10.25 -3.69
CA LEU A 238 -13.14 -10.21 -2.90
C LEU A 238 -13.28 -10.85 -1.51
N ASP A 239 -14.23 -11.74 -1.32
CA ASP A 239 -14.44 -12.47 -0.08
C ASP A 239 -13.98 -13.93 -0.21
N PRO A 240 -13.14 -14.45 0.73
CA PRO A 240 -12.64 -15.82 0.62
C PRO A 240 -13.70 -16.92 0.83
N PHE A 241 -14.82 -16.61 1.51
CA PHE A 241 -15.86 -17.58 1.82
C PHE A 241 -16.98 -17.62 0.78
N SER A 242 -17.43 -16.48 0.31
CA SER A 242 -18.59 -16.35 -0.57
C SER A 242 -18.27 -15.83 -1.97
N GLY A 243 -17.00 -15.46 -2.24
CA GLY A 243 -16.56 -14.97 -3.55
C GLY A 243 -16.58 -16.07 -4.60
N LYS A 244 -17.05 -15.72 -5.79
CA LYS A 244 -17.08 -16.60 -6.97
C LYS A 244 -15.89 -16.37 -7.88
N ILE A 245 -15.70 -17.27 -8.84
CA ILE A 245 -14.81 -17.06 -9.98
C ILE A 245 -15.30 -15.83 -10.75
N VAL A 246 -14.36 -15.00 -11.20
CA VAL A 246 -14.67 -13.79 -11.97
C VAL A 246 -13.99 -13.88 -13.32
N VAL A 247 -14.73 -13.59 -14.38
CA VAL A 247 -14.25 -13.70 -15.76
C VAL A 247 -14.40 -12.38 -16.49
N GLN A 248 -13.44 -12.05 -17.33
CA GLN A 248 -13.51 -10.89 -18.24
C GLN A 248 -12.97 -11.24 -19.61
N LYS A 249 -13.75 -10.98 -20.65
CA LYS A 249 -13.27 -11.11 -22.02
C LYS A 249 -12.29 -9.97 -22.37
N ASN A 250 -11.12 -10.35 -22.86
CA ASN A 250 -10.05 -9.45 -23.31
C ASN A 250 -9.63 -9.87 -24.74
N GLY A 251 -10.25 -9.28 -25.74
CA GLY A 251 -10.03 -9.67 -27.14
C GLY A 251 -10.53 -11.08 -27.43
N LYS A 252 -9.63 -11.97 -27.82
CA LYS A 252 -9.92 -13.38 -28.11
C LYS A 252 -9.84 -14.30 -26.88
N LYS A 253 -9.25 -13.85 -25.80
CA LYS A 253 -9.05 -14.64 -24.57
C LYS A 253 -9.98 -14.18 -23.45
N PHE A 254 -10.17 -15.04 -22.49
CA PHE A 254 -10.83 -14.73 -21.23
C PHE A 254 -9.79 -14.68 -20.11
N VAL A 255 -9.82 -13.64 -19.31
CA VAL A 255 -9.12 -13.61 -18.02
C VAL A 255 -10.03 -14.28 -17.01
N VAL A 256 -9.57 -15.35 -16.40
CA VAL A 256 -10.27 -16.07 -15.34
C VAL A 256 -9.54 -15.80 -14.03
N GLN A 257 -10.24 -15.21 -13.06
CA GLN A 257 -9.78 -15.07 -11.68
C GLN A 257 -10.45 -16.12 -10.81
N ASN A 258 -9.66 -16.99 -10.21
CA ASN A 258 -10.13 -17.93 -9.20
C ASN A 258 -10.58 -17.22 -7.92
N GLN A 259 -11.28 -17.94 -7.04
CA GLN A 259 -11.70 -17.38 -5.76
C GLN A 259 -10.51 -16.87 -4.94
N VAL A 260 -10.77 -15.88 -4.11
CA VAL A 260 -9.81 -15.33 -3.16
C VAL A 260 -9.29 -16.43 -2.23
N PRO A 261 -7.99 -16.47 -1.92
CA PRO A 261 -7.46 -17.45 -0.98
C PRO A 261 -8.01 -17.23 0.43
N PHE A 262 -8.13 -18.29 1.20
CA PHE A 262 -8.45 -18.16 2.62
C PHE A 262 -7.36 -17.38 3.36
N PRO A 263 -7.73 -16.56 4.37
CA PRO A 263 -6.75 -15.87 5.20
C PRO A 263 -5.85 -16.89 5.89
N LEU A 264 -4.59 -16.52 6.09
CA LEU A 264 -3.64 -17.33 6.85
C LEU A 264 -4.11 -17.44 8.30
N SER A 265 -3.93 -18.60 8.92
CA SER A 265 -4.08 -18.78 10.35
C SER A 265 -2.98 -17.99 11.10
N GLN A 266 -3.11 -17.88 12.42
CA GLN A 266 -2.08 -17.24 13.24
C GLN A 266 -0.76 -18.03 13.19
N GLU A 267 -0.84 -19.36 13.20
CA GLU A 267 0.32 -20.26 13.13
C GLU A 267 1.02 -20.14 11.77
N GLU A 268 0.26 -20.06 10.68
CA GLU A 268 0.81 -19.85 9.33
C GLU A 268 1.48 -18.48 9.21
N MET A 269 0.84 -17.43 9.76
CA MET A 269 1.45 -16.10 9.84
C MET A 269 2.76 -16.14 10.64
N ASP A 270 2.75 -16.77 11.81
CA ASP A 270 3.94 -16.87 12.66
C ASP A 270 5.08 -17.62 11.95
N ALA A 271 4.77 -18.73 11.28
CA ALA A 271 5.76 -19.50 10.52
C ALA A 271 6.46 -18.66 9.44
N ILE A 272 5.72 -17.84 8.69
CA ILE A 272 6.28 -16.96 7.66
C ILE A 272 7.23 -15.92 8.26
N TYR A 273 6.84 -15.29 9.38
CA TYR A 273 7.65 -14.22 9.98
C TYR A 273 8.80 -14.74 10.85
N ASP A 274 8.78 -16.00 11.25
CA ASP A 274 9.86 -16.66 11.99
C ASP A 274 10.98 -17.18 11.09
N LEU A 275 10.81 -17.18 9.76
CA LEU A 275 11.84 -17.55 8.79
C LEU A 275 13.13 -16.74 9.00
N ASP A 276 14.23 -17.28 8.49
CA ASP A 276 15.56 -16.76 8.76
C ASP A 276 15.97 -15.55 7.91
N TYR A 277 15.22 -14.45 8.04
CA TYR A 277 15.59 -13.18 7.42
C TYR A 277 16.88 -12.59 8.02
N VAL A 278 17.77 -12.10 7.15
CA VAL A 278 19.01 -11.38 7.56
C VAL A 278 18.69 -9.97 8.08
N ARG A 279 17.57 -9.38 7.66
CA ARG A 279 17.06 -8.05 8.01
C ARG A 279 17.92 -6.89 7.53
N THR A 280 18.57 -7.06 6.39
CA THR A 280 19.31 -6.01 5.71
C THR A 280 19.37 -6.28 4.20
N TYR A 281 19.94 -5.35 3.45
CA TYR A 281 20.22 -5.52 2.03
C TYR A 281 21.46 -6.39 1.79
N HIS A 282 21.56 -6.97 0.59
CA HIS A 282 22.70 -7.79 0.21
C HIS A 282 24.01 -6.96 0.21
N PRO A 283 25.15 -7.50 0.72
CA PRO A 283 26.40 -6.76 0.89
C PRO A 283 26.98 -6.16 -0.40
N SER A 284 26.69 -6.75 -1.57
CA SER A 284 27.12 -6.22 -2.87
C SER A 284 26.65 -4.77 -3.13
N TYR A 285 25.64 -4.28 -2.40
CA TYR A 285 25.11 -2.92 -2.53
C TYR A 285 25.82 -1.89 -1.62
N GLU A 286 26.69 -2.31 -0.71
CA GLU A 286 27.40 -1.39 0.20
C GLU A 286 28.22 -0.34 -0.56
N LYS A 287 28.89 -0.74 -1.64
CA LYS A 287 29.67 0.16 -2.50
C LYS A 287 28.85 1.28 -3.16
N TYR A 288 27.52 1.13 -3.20
CA TYR A 288 26.58 2.15 -3.71
C TYR A 288 25.89 2.95 -2.59
N GLY A 289 26.23 2.69 -1.32
CA GLY A 289 25.59 3.31 -0.15
C GLY A 289 24.34 2.56 0.35
N GLY A 290 24.21 1.27 0.01
CA GLY A 290 23.12 0.42 0.46
C GLY A 290 21.80 0.64 -0.30
N VAL A 291 20.68 0.20 0.29
CA VAL A 291 19.31 0.35 -0.25
C VAL A 291 18.49 1.19 0.74
N PRO A 292 18.15 2.44 0.42
CA PRO A 292 17.52 3.37 1.39
C PRO A 292 16.22 2.87 2.01
N ALA A 293 15.44 2.06 1.30
CA ALA A 293 14.15 1.54 1.80
C ALA A 293 14.27 0.74 3.11
N ILE A 294 15.45 0.20 3.44
CA ILE A 294 15.66 -0.54 4.70
C ILE A 294 15.51 0.35 5.93
N GLU A 295 15.84 1.64 5.84
CA GLU A 295 15.83 2.58 6.98
C GLU A 295 14.45 2.70 7.63
N GLU A 296 13.39 2.57 6.83
CA GLU A 296 12.02 2.68 7.31
C GLU A 296 11.55 1.43 8.09
N VAL A 297 12.08 0.25 7.77
CA VAL A 297 11.54 -1.02 8.25
C VAL A 297 12.49 -1.86 9.09
N GLN A 298 13.80 -1.59 9.07
CA GLN A 298 14.82 -2.43 9.73
C GLN A 298 14.48 -2.77 11.19
N PHE A 299 14.00 -1.80 11.93
CA PHE A 299 13.63 -1.93 13.35
C PHE A 299 12.11 -1.85 13.56
N SER A 300 11.34 -2.26 12.57
CA SER A 300 9.88 -2.31 12.63
C SER A 300 9.41 -3.77 12.60
N VAL A 301 8.25 -4.02 13.21
CA VAL A 301 7.62 -5.34 13.28
C VAL A 301 6.23 -5.25 12.68
N ILE A 302 5.93 -6.12 11.73
CA ILE A 302 4.58 -6.29 11.19
C ILE A 302 3.81 -7.18 12.17
N SER A 303 2.72 -6.66 12.71
CA SER A 303 1.88 -7.36 13.68
C SER A 303 0.63 -7.98 13.07
N CYS A 304 0.18 -7.44 11.95
CA CYS A 304 -1.04 -7.89 11.24
C CYS A 304 -1.00 -7.54 9.77
N ARG A 305 -1.85 -8.20 8.98
CA ARG A 305 -2.16 -7.92 7.58
C ARG A 305 -3.66 -7.79 7.39
N GLY A 306 -4.08 -7.22 6.27
CA GLY A 306 -5.49 -6.96 5.96
C GLY A 306 -5.98 -5.62 6.50
N CYS A 307 -7.13 -5.16 6.00
CA CYS A 307 -7.72 -3.89 6.43
C CYS A 307 -9.23 -3.88 6.18
N PHE A 308 -10.04 -3.83 7.23
CA PHE A 308 -11.50 -3.67 7.11
C PHE A 308 -11.96 -2.21 6.98
N GLY A 309 -11.01 -1.27 6.90
CA GLY A 309 -11.31 0.16 6.74
C GLY A 309 -11.94 0.50 5.40
N SER A 310 -11.66 -0.28 4.35
CA SER A 310 -12.29 -0.20 3.01
C SER A 310 -12.38 1.21 2.42
N CYS A 311 -11.35 2.06 2.64
CA CYS A 311 -11.32 3.39 2.02
C CYS A 311 -11.31 3.27 0.50
N SER A 312 -12.13 4.03 -0.20
CA SER A 312 -12.36 3.90 -1.64
C SER A 312 -11.12 4.14 -2.52
N PHE A 313 -10.15 4.90 -2.03
CA PHE A 313 -8.90 5.22 -2.74
C PHE A 313 -7.76 4.23 -2.45
N CYS A 314 -7.93 3.33 -1.47
CA CYS A 314 -6.86 2.45 -0.99
C CYS A 314 -7.00 1.05 -1.60
N ALA A 315 -5.94 0.55 -2.21
CA ALA A 315 -5.91 -0.80 -2.79
C ALA A 315 -5.46 -1.89 -1.79
N ILE A 316 -5.11 -1.55 -0.55
CA ILE A 316 -4.64 -2.53 0.44
C ILE A 316 -5.67 -3.62 0.69
N HIS A 317 -6.94 -3.28 0.85
CA HIS A 317 -7.99 -4.27 1.08
C HIS A 317 -8.22 -5.20 -0.13
N SER A 318 -7.92 -4.72 -1.34
CA SER A 318 -7.99 -5.54 -2.57
C SER A 318 -6.79 -6.46 -2.74
N HIS A 319 -5.65 -6.15 -2.09
CA HIS A 319 -4.42 -6.94 -2.14
C HIS A 319 -4.25 -7.85 -0.92
N GLN A 320 -4.48 -7.34 0.30
CA GLN A 320 -4.29 -8.10 1.55
C GLN A 320 -5.59 -8.67 2.12
N GLY A 321 -6.75 -8.33 1.54
CA GLY A 321 -8.06 -8.72 2.04
C GLY A 321 -8.62 -7.79 3.13
N ARG A 322 -9.90 -8.04 3.49
CA ARG A 322 -10.64 -7.29 4.51
C ARG A 322 -10.68 -8.00 5.87
N ILE A 323 -10.27 -9.27 5.92
CA ILE A 323 -10.16 -10.05 7.17
C ILE A 323 -8.75 -9.84 7.71
N ILE A 324 -8.67 -9.48 8.98
CA ILE A 324 -7.37 -9.26 9.63
C ILE A 324 -6.72 -10.60 9.95
N GLN A 325 -5.47 -10.73 9.57
CA GLN A 325 -4.58 -11.86 9.86
C GLN A 325 -3.51 -11.36 10.82
N THR A 326 -3.42 -11.98 11.99
CA THR A 326 -2.53 -11.52 13.07
C THR A 326 -1.48 -12.54 13.40
N ARG A 327 -0.34 -12.04 13.84
CA ARG A 327 0.71 -12.83 14.47
C ARG A 327 0.46 -12.95 15.98
N SER A 328 0.91 -14.04 16.56
CA SER A 328 0.91 -14.22 18.01
C SER A 328 1.85 -13.21 18.70
N HIS A 329 1.60 -12.95 19.97
CA HIS A 329 2.51 -12.13 20.78
C HIS A 329 3.90 -12.78 20.84
N GLU A 330 3.96 -14.10 20.95
CA GLU A 330 5.19 -14.89 21.05
C GLU A 330 6.06 -14.74 19.81
N SER A 331 5.49 -14.79 18.60
CA SER A 331 6.21 -14.58 17.35
C SER A 331 6.78 -13.15 17.28
N ILE A 332 5.96 -12.14 17.60
CA ILE A 332 6.38 -10.73 17.63
C ILE A 332 7.50 -10.49 18.66
N ILE A 333 7.41 -11.11 19.83
CA ILE A 333 8.43 -11.02 20.89
C ILE A 333 9.73 -11.69 20.44
N ARG A 334 9.66 -12.85 19.77
CA ARG A 334 10.85 -13.51 19.20
C ARG A 334 11.54 -12.60 18.18
N GLU A 335 10.78 -11.99 17.29
CA GLU A 335 11.32 -11.04 16.30
C GLU A 335 11.92 -9.80 16.97
N ALA A 336 11.24 -9.20 17.95
CA ALA A 336 11.75 -8.05 18.69
C ALA A 336 13.07 -8.36 19.39
N LYS A 337 13.22 -9.58 19.96
CA LYS A 337 14.50 -10.05 20.52
C LYS A 337 15.58 -10.19 19.45
N LYS A 338 15.26 -10.73 18.26
CA LYS A 338 16.21 -10.76 17.13
C LYS A 338 16.66 -9.36 16.74
N ILE A 339 15.77 -8.37 16.73
CA ILE A 339 16.07 -6.97 16.44
C ILE A 339 17.01 -6.36 17.49
N THR A 340 16.84 -6.66 18.79
CA THR A 340 17.73 -6.12 19.85
C THR A 340 19.17 -6.57 19.70
N ALA A 341 19.42 -7.69 19.04
CA ALA A 341 20.76 -8.23 18.78
C ALA A 341 21.43 -7.64 17.51
N LEU A 342 20.73 -6.81 16.72
CA LEU A 342 21.31 -6.20 15.51
C LEU A 342 22.35 -5.14 15.88
N PRO A 343 23.51 -5.07 15.16
CA PRO A 343 24.65 -4.21 15.51
C PRO A 343 24.30 -2.72 15.68
N ASN A 344 23.37 -2.22 14.87
CA ASN A 344 22.99 -0.81 14.83
C ASN A 344 21.75 -0.47 15.68
N PHE A 345 21.22 -1.40 16.44
CA PHE A 345 20.05 -1.18 17.26
C PHE A 345 20.37 -0.27 18.45
N LYS A 346 19.60 0.82 18.60
CA LYS A 346 19.81 1.84 19.64
C LYS A 346 18.74 1.80 20.75
N GLY A 347 17.95 0.73 20.80
CA GLY A 347 16.88 0.54 21.77
C GLY A 347 15.51 1.06 21.31
N TYR A 348 15.32 1.35 20.03
CA TYR A 348 14.07 1.90 19.52
C TYR A 348 13.44 0.95 18.51
N ILE A 349 12.29 0.38 18.85
CA ILE A 349 11.42 -0.26 17.85
C ILE A 349 10.63 0.86 17.18
N HIS A 350 10.81 0.99 15.87
CA HIS A 350 10.27 2.12 15.11
C HIS A 350 8.77 1.99 14.88
N ASP A 351 8.26 0.76 14.76
CA ASP A 351 6.84 0.48 14.60
C ASP A 351 6.51 -0.94 15.04
N VAL A 352 5.35 -1.14 15.66
CA VAL A 352 4.68 -2.43 15.81
C VAL A 352 3.29 -2.26 15.20
N GLY A 353 3.16 -2.58 13.93
CA GLY A 353 1.96 -2.19 13.20
C GLY A 353 1.64 -3.07 11.99
N GLY A 354 0.95 -2.50 11.05
CA GLY A 354 0.47 -3.11 9.83
C GLY A 354 -0.19 -2.06 8.93
N PRO A 355 -1.09 -2.42 8.01
CA PRO A 355 -1.81 -1.46 7.19
C PRO A 355 -2.58 -0.42 8.01
N THR A 356 -3.02 -0.82 9.19
CA THR A 356 -3.61 0.02 10.24
C THR A 356 -3.18 -0.57 11.58
N ALA A 357 -2.39 0.16 12.35
CA ALA A 357 -1.72 -0.38 13.53
C ALA A 357 -2.66 -0.97 14.59
N ASN A 358 -3.79 -0.35 14.82
CA ASN A 358 -4.75 -0.78 15.81
C ASN A 358 -5.81 -1.80 15.32
N PHE A 359 -5.58 -2.44 14.16
CA PHE A 359 -6.39 -3.56 13.70
C PHE A 359 -5.68 -4.87 14.06
N ARG A 360 -6.09 -5.49 15.15
CA ARG A 360 -5.43 -6.69 15.69
C ARG A 360 -6.27 -7.95 15.68
N HIS A 361 -7.52 -7.87 15.24
CA HIS A 361 -8.44 -9.00 15.12
C HIS A 361 -9.45 -8.75 14.00
N PRO A 362 -10.14 -9.78 13.50
CA PRO A 362 -11.26 -9.61 12.58
C PRO A 362 -12.28 -8.63 13.12
N SER A 363 -12.95 -7.89 12.23
CA SER A 363 -13.87 -6.82 12.65
C SER A 363 -15.06 -7.32 13.47
N CYS A 364 -15.43 -8.60 13.33
CA CYS A 364 -16.48 -9.27 14.10
C CYS A 364 -16.35 -10.79 13.93
N ALA A 365 -16.92 -11.58 14.84
CA ALA A 365 -16.90 -13.05 14.80
C ALA A 365 -17.45 -13.62 13.48
N LYS A 366 -18.48 -12.99 12.92
CA LYS A 366 -19.08 -13.39 11.64
C LYS A 366 -18.07 -13.52 10.49
N GLN A 367 -17.02 -12.67 10.49
CA GLN A 367 -16.03 -12.70 9.40
C GLN A 367 -15.28 -14.03 9.29
N LEU A 368 -15.12 -14.76 10.39
CA LEU A 368 -14.41 -16.04 10.41
C LEU A 368 -15.28 -17.21 9.95
N GLU A 369 -16.60 -17.05 9.94
CA GLU A 369 -17.55 -18.10 9.58
C GLU A 369 -18.10 -17.96 8.16
N VAL A 370 -18.52 -16.75 7.81
CA VAL A 370 -19.22 -16.47 6.55
C VAL A 370 -18.61 -15.33 5.73
N GLY A 371 -17.44 -14.85 6.13
CA GLY A 371 -16.69 -13.81 5.42
C GLY A 371 -17.18 -12.38 5.65
N VAL A 372 -16.79 -11.48 4.75
CA VAL A 372 -17.07 -10.05 4.84
C VAL A 372 -18.44 -9.70 4.25
N CYS A 373 -19.06 -8.65 4.79
CA CYS A 373 -20.33 -8.16 4.23
C CYS A 373 -20.09 -7.56 2.82
N ARG A 374 -20.94 -7.97 1.85
CA ARG A 374 -20.84 -7.49 0.45
C ARG A 374 -21.26 -6.03 0.30
N ASP A 375 -22.32 -5.61 1.01
CA ASP A 375 -22.99 -4.31 0.82
C ASP A 375 -22.79 -3.38 2.03
N ARG A 376 -21.83 -3.67 2.91
CA ARG A 376 -21.57 -2.87 4.11
C ARG A 376 -20.09 -2.78 4.42
N GLN A 377 -19.66 -1.57 4.77
CA GLN A 377 -18.36 -1.32 5.36
C GLN A 377 -18.44 -1.35 6.89
N CYS A 378 -17.36 -1.80 7.56
CA CYS A 378 -17.35 -1.95 9.02
C CYS A 378 -17.32 -0.61 9.78
N LEU A 379 -16.76 0.44 9.17
CA LEU A 379 -16.54 1.75 9.80
C LEU A 379 -17.31 2.88 9.14
N PHE A 380 -17.84 2.69 7.93
CA PHE A 380 -18.53 3.74 7.18
C PHE A 380 -19.96 3.31 6.80
N PRO A 381 -20.95 4.22 6.79
CA PRO A 381 -20.91 5.65 7.22
C PRO A 381 -20.84 5.84 8.74
N LYS A 382 -21.11 4.79 9.51
CA LYS A 382 -20.99 4.71 10.98
C LYS A 382 -20.45 3.33 11.34
N PRO A 383 -19.72 3.19 12.47
CA PRO A 383 -19.28 1.88 12.95
C PRO A 383 -20.42 0.87 13.01
N CYS A 384 -20.16 -0.35 12.52
CA CYS A 384 -21.13 -1.43 12.56
C CYS A 384 -21.47 -1.78 14.02
N PRO A 385 -22.74 -2.04 14.37
CA PRO A 385 -23.11 -2.44 15.73
C PRO A 385 -22.40 -3.72 16.22
N ASN A 386 -22.04 -4.61 15.30
CA ASN A 386 -21.34 -5.87 15.60
C ASN A 386 -19.82 -5.73 15.53
N LEU A 387 -19.30 -4.50 15.34
CA LEU A 387 -17.85 -4.26 15.29
C LEU A 387 -17.25 -4.54 16.68
N ASP A 388 -16.28 -5.44 16.73
CA ASP A 388 -15.44 -5.58 17.89
C ASP A 388 -14.48 -4.40 17.97
N THR A 389 -14.52 -3.66 19.07
CA THR A 389 -13.77 -2.42 19.28
C THR A 389 -12.74 -2.52 20.40
N ASP A 390 -12.50 -3.74 20.93
CA ASP A 390 -11.55 -3.96 22.02
C ASP A 390 -10.10 -3.83 21.53
N HIS A 391 -9.32 -3.00 22.22
CA HIS A 391 -7.90 -2.81 21.95
C HIS A 391 -6.99 -3.52 22.97
N SER A 392 -7.54 -4.33 23.87
CA SER A 392 -6.80 -4.97 24.98
C SER A 392 -5.66 -5.86 24.49
N ASP A 393 -5.84 -6.59 23.38
CA ASP A 393 -4.78 -7.38 22.76
C ASP A 393 -3.60 -6.52 22.33
N TYR A 394 -3.88 -5.41 21.63
CA TYR A 394 -2.82 -4.52 21.14
C TYR A 394 -2.09 -3.80 22.28
N ILE A 395 -2.83 -3.34 23.30
CA ILE A 395 -2.24 -2.76 24.51
C ILE A 395 -1.27 -3.77 25.16
N THR A 396 -1.73 -5.00 25.36
CA THR A 396 -0.94 -6.07 25.98
C THR A 396 0.31 -6.40 25.16
N LEU A 397 0.19 -6.46 23.83
CA LEU A 397 1.33 -6.66 22.94
C LEU A 397 2.37 -5.55 23.09
N LEU A 398 1.94 -4.29 23.01
CA LEU A 398 2.83 -3.14 23.13
C LEU A 398 3.56 -3.10 24.48
N GLN A 399 2.86 -3.45 25.56
CA GLN A 399 3.44 -3.56 26.91
C GLN A 399 4.48 -4.68 26.99
N LYS A 400 4.17 -5.87 26.46
CA LYS A 400 5.11 -7.00 26.41
C LYS A 400 6.39 -6.65 25.62
N VAL A 401 6.25 -6.02 24.45
CA VAL A 401 7.42 -5.62 23.65
C VAL A 401 8.23 -4.54 24.35
N ARG A 402 7.58 -3.55 24.96
CA ARG A 402 8.25 -2.47 25.71
C ARG A 402 9.03 -2.99 26.92
N ALA A 403 8.58 -4.07 27.53
CA ALA A 403 9.23 -4.68 28.71
C ALA A 403 10.48 -5.51 28.37
N LEU A 404 10.79 -5.74 27.09
CA LEU A 404 11.95 -6.54 26.69
C LEU A 404 13.27 -5.85 27.04
N PRO A 405 14.27 -6.59 27.53
CA PRO A 405 15.61 -6.05 27.78
C PRO A 405 16.19 -5.43 26.49
N GLY A 406 16.86 -4.29 26.62
CA GLY A 406 17.47 -3.56 25.50
C GLY A 406 16.51 -2.65 24.72
N ILE A 407 15.20 -2.72 24.96
CA ILE A 407 14.22 -1.82 24.37
C ILE A 407 13.98 -0.61 25.28
N LYS A 408 14.25 0.57 24.77
CA LYS A 408 14.02 1.85 25.44
C LYS A 408 12.64 2.43 25.12
N LYS A 409 12.21 2.31 23.85
CA LYS A 409 10.89 2.77 23.39
C LYS A 409 10.38 1.93 22.23
N VAL A 410 9.06 1.81 22.18
CA VAL A 410 8.30 1.21 21.08
C VAL A 410 7.37 2.27 20.53
N PHE A 411 7.44 2.56 19.25
CA PHE A 411 6.59 3.54 18.59
C PHE A 411 5.50 2.87 17.76
N VAL A 412 4.40 3.59 17.53
CA VAL A 412 3.34 3.28 16.57
C VAL A 412 3.38 4.35 15.47
N ARG A 413 3.87 3.99 14.28
CA ARG A 413 4.13 4.91 13.16
C ARG A 413 3.29 4.62 11.91
N SER A 414 2.84 3.40 11.72
CA SER A 414 2.03 2.97 10.56
C SER A 414 0.63 3.61 10.50
N GLY A 415 0.29 4.40 11.51
CA GLY A 415 -0.99 5.11 11.57
C GLY A 415 -2.08 4.30 12.28
N ILE A 416 -3.04 5.02 12.81
CA ILE A 416 -4.20 4.43 13.49
C ILE A 416 -5.51 4.89 12.85
N ARG A 417 -6.54 4.07 12.94
CA ARG A 417 -7.91 4.47 12.65
C ARG A 417 -8.49 5.09 13.92
N TYR A 418 -8.54 6.43 13.92
CA TYR A 418 -9.03 7.20 15.07
C TYR A 418 -10.53 7.04 15.31
N ASP A 419 -11.31 6.77 14.26
CA ASP A 419 -12.73 6.46 14.35
C ASP A 419 -12.98 5.09 15.02
N TYR A 420 -12.13 4.09 14.76
CA TYR A 420 -12.15 2.80 15.42
C TYR A 420 -11.71 2.93 16.89
N LEU A 421 -10.68 3.72 17.18
CA LEU A 421 -10.26 4.04 18.55
C LEU A 421 -11.40 4.71 19.33
N LEU A 422 -12.12 5.66 18.72
CA LEU A 422 -13.23 6.34 19.38
C LEU A 422 -14.50 5.48 19.54
N ALA A 423 -14.58 4.34 18.84
CA ALA A 423 -15.66 3.37 18.99
C ALA A 423 -15.45 2.46 20.21
N ASP A 424 -14.23 2.36 20.74
CA ASP A 424 -13.94 1.68 22.00
C ASP A 424 -14.66 2.40 23.16
N LYS A 425 -15.26 1.63 24.06
CA LYS A 425 -16.02 2.14 25.20
C LYS A 425 -15.15 2.75 26.30
N ASN A 426 -13.83 2.48 26.25
CA ASN A 426 -12.86 2.98 27.21
C ASN A 426 -11.73 3.75 26.52
N ASP A 427 -10.96 4.53 27.28
CA ASP A 427 -9.85 5.34 26.77
C ASP A 427 -8.46 4.71 27.02
N ARG A 428 -8.42 3.45 27.41
CA ARG A 428 -7.19 2.75 27.81
C ARG A 428 -6.16 2.74 26.69
N PHE A 429 -6.61 2.50 25.44
CA PHE A 429 -5.68 2.50 24.30
C PHE A 429 -5.15 3.90 23.99
N LEU A 430 -5.99 4.95 24.07
CA LEU A 430 -5.53 6.33 23.89
C LEU A 430 -4.52 6.73 24.97
N ASP A 431 -4.73 6.31 26.23
CA ASP A 431 -3.82 6.58 27.34
C ASP A 431 -2.47 5.89 27.14
N GLU A 432 -2.46 4.56 26.84
CA GLU A 432 -1.23 3.79 26.56
C GLU A 432 -0.47 4.39 25.37
N LEU A 433 -1.18 4.69 24.25
CA LEU A 433 -0.61 5.27 23.05
C LEU A 433 0.11 6.59 23.34
N CYS A 434 -0.57 7.54 24.00
CA CYS A 434 -0.01 8.86 24.30
C CYS A 434 1.16 8.78 25.28
N ARG A 435 1.08 7.96 26.33
CA ARG A 435 2.16 7.86 27.33
C ARG A 435 3.44 7.25 26.78
N TYR A 436 3.34 6.24 25.92
CA TYR A 436 4.48 5.37 25.66
C TYR A 436 4.86 5.24 24.18
N HIS A 437 3.94 5.47 23.22
CA HIS A 437 4.11 5.04 21.83
C HIS A 437 4.11 6.18 20.81
N VAL A 438 3.88 7.43 21.24
CA VAL A 438 3.99 8.63 20.38
C VAL A 438 5.33 9.30 20.60
N SER A 439 6.08 9.55 19.51
CA SER A 439 7.41 10.17 19.55
C SER A 439 7.38 11.71 19.56
N GLY A 440 6.27 12.33 20.01
CA GLY A 440 6.01 13.76 19.91
C GLY A 440 5.04 14.13 18.78
N GLN A 441 4.92 13.29 17.77
CA GLN A 441 3.98 13.48 16.65
C GLN A 441 3.22 12.18 16.37
N LEU A 442 1.89 12.28 16.25
CA LEU A 442 1.04 11.18 15.81
C LEU A 442 0.46 11.50 14.43
N LYS A 443 0.79 10.66 13.46
CA LYS A 443 0.25 10.75 12.11
C LYS A 443 -1.18 10.19 12.08
N VAL A 444 -2.11 10.94 11.52
CA VAL A 444 -3.51 10.55 11.33
C VAL A 444 -3.99 10.97 9.95
N ALA A 445 -4.95 10.25 9.41
CA ALA A 445 -5.40 10.42 8.04
C ALA A 445 -6.90 10.78 7.98
N PRO A 446 -7.30 12.04 8.28
CA PRO A 446 -8.67 12.51 8.06
C PRO A 446 -9.04 12.61 6.57
N GLU A 447 -8.07 12.77 5.69
CA GLU A 447 -8.11 12.86 4.23
C GLU A 447 -8.78 14.11 3.68
N HIS A 448 -9.91 14.54 4.25
CA HIS A 448 -10.67 15.75 3.90
C HIS A 448 -11.52 16.24 5.08
N VAL A 449 -12.31 17.29 4.88
CA VAL A 449 -13.28 17.83 5.88
C VAL A 449 -14.68 18.03 5.32
N ALA A 450 -14.84 18.15 4.00
CA ALA A 450 -16.15 18.26 3.37
C ALA A 450 -16.87 16.90 3.41
N GLU A 451 -18.09 16.88 3.96
CA GLU A 451 -18.83 15.64 4.25
C GLU A 451 -19.05 14.77 3.00
N HIS A 452 -19.39 15.37 1.86
CA HIS A 452 -19.61 14.57 0.65
C HIS A 452 -18.31 14.07 0.00
N ALA A 453 -17.19 14.77 0.16
CA ALA A 453 -15.88 14.27 -0.26
C ALA A 453 -15.47 13.07 0.60
N LEU A 454 -15.65 13.17 1.93
CA LEU A 454 -15.40 12.08 2.87
C LEU A 454 -16.31 10.87 2.59
N ALA A 455 -17.58 11.11 2.24
CA ALA A 455 -18.50 10.03 1.84
C ALA A 455 -18.00 9.27 0.60
N ASN A 456 -17.51 9.96 -0.43
CA ASN A 456 -16.91 9.32 -1.60
C ASN A 456 -15.57 8.62 -1.29
N MET A 457 -14.90 8.99 -0.21
CA MET A 457 -13.68 8.34 0.27
C MET A 457 -13.95 7.12 1.16
N GLY A 458 -15.19 6.90 1.61
CA GLY A 458 -15.51 5.89 2.64
C GLY A 458 -14.87 6.23 3.99
N LYS A 459 -14.80 7.53 4.34
CA LYS A 459 -14.19 8.04 5.57
C LYS A 459 -15.23 8.66 6.51
N PRO A 460 -14.99 8.63 7.83
CA PRO A 460 -15.89 9.26 8.80
C PRO A 460 -15.94 10.78 8.60
N GLY A 461 -17.08 11.38 8.93
CA GLY A 461 -17.27 12.81 8.80
C GLY A 461 -16.33 13.65 9.70
N LYS A 462 -16.18 14.94 9.36
CA LYS A 462 -15.34 15.93 10.06
C LYS A 462 -15.56 15.94 11.58
N SER A 463 -16.79 15.76 12.04
CA SER A 463 -17.14 15.76 13.46
C SER A 463 -16.42 14.67 14.26
N VAL A 464 -16.17 13.51 13.66
CA VAL A 464 -15.44 12.38 14.29
C VAL A 464 -13.97 12.77 14.46
N TYR A 465 -13.37 13.39 13.46
CA TYR A 465 -11.99 13.86 13.57
C TYR A 465 -11.84 14.94 14.64
N LEU A 466 -12.76 15.90 14.70
CA LEU A 466 -12.76 16.93 15.76
C LEU A 466 -12.91 16.32 17.16
N LYS A 467 -13.74 15.28 17.31
CA LYS A 467 -13.87 14.54 18.57
C LYS A 467 -12.53 13.90 18.97
N PHE A 468 -11.85 13.26 18.01
CA PHE A 468 -10.54 12.66 18.26
C PHE A 468 -9.49 13.72 18.64
N MET A 469 -9.42 14.84 17.94
CA MET A 469 -8.49 15.93 18.27
C MET A 469 -8.67 16.42 19.72
N ARG A 470 -9.93 16.60 20.15
CA ARG A 470 -10.25 17.01 21.53
C ARG A 470 -9.79 15.95 22.54
N ALA A 471 -10.09 14.67 22.28
CA ALA A 471 -9.69 13.57 23.15
C ALA A 471 -8.16 13.46 23.27
N PHE A 472 -7.44 13.55 22.15
CA PHE A 472 -5.98 13.52 22.11
C PHE A 472 -5.36 14.70 22.89
N ASN A 473 -5.84 15.92 22.65
CA ASN A 473 -5.35 17.12 23.35
C ASN A 473 -5.63 17.07 24.85
N LYS A 474 -6.84 16.65 25.23
CA LYS A 474 -7.22 16.48 26.64
C LYS A 474 -6.30 15.45 27.32
N LYS A 475 -6.07 14.30 26.67
CA LYS A 475 -5.17 13.27 27.22
C LYS A 475 -3.75 13.80 27.39
N ASN A 476 -3.20 14.53 26.43
CA ASN A 476 -1.87 15.15 26.53
C ASN A 476 -1.78 16.15 27.70
N GLN A 477 -2.83 16.95 27.94
CA GLN A 477 -2.89 17.84 29.12
C GLN A 477 -2.90 17.06 30.42
N GLU A 478 -3.71 15.97 30.51
CA GLU A 478 -3.80 15.12 31.70
C GLU A 478 -2.46 14.47 32.06
N ILE A 479 -1.68 14.06 31.07
CA ILE A 479 -0.40 13.37 31.27
C ILE A 479 0.82 14.31 31.23
N GLY A 480 0.60 15.61 31.03
CA GLY A 480 1.67 16.62 31.03
C GLY A 480 2.63 16.54 29.83
N LEU A 481 2.21 15.98 28.69
CA LEU A 481 3.03 15.84 27.48
C LEU A 481 2.64 16.87 26.41
N LYS A 482 3.62 17.24 25.56
CA LYS A 482 3.44 18.11 24.41
C LYS A 482 3.59 17.28 23.12
N GLN A 483 2.50 16.67 22.68
CA GLN A 483 2.45 15.90 21.44
C GLN A 483 1.50 16.59 20.45
N PHE A 484 1.75 16.37 19.16
CA PHE A 484 1.01 17.03 18.08
C PHE A 484 0.45 16.00 17.12
N LEU A 485 -0.76 16.28 16.59
CA LEU A 485 -1.31 15.54 15.46
C LEU A 485 -0.72 16.07 14.15
N VAL A 486 -0.33 15.16 13.27
CA VAL A 486 0.09 15.45 11.90
C VAL A 486 -0.97 14.88 10.96
N PRO A 487 -1.97 15.69 10.56
CA PRO A 487 -3.03 15.21 9.69
C PRO A 487 -2.57 15.14 8.24
N TYR A 488 -2.90 14.03 7.58
CA TYR A 488 -2.77 13.86 6.14
C TYR A 488 -4.08 14.19 5.44
N PHE A 489 -3.98 14.92 4.32
CA PHE A 489 -5.11 15.29 3.47
C PHE A 489 -4.79 14.98 2.02
N ILE A 490 -5.82 14.58 1.27
CA ILE A 490 -5.74 14.28 -0.16
C ILE A 490 -6.39 15.41 -0.94
N SER A 491 -5.65 15.96 -1.91
CA SER A 491 -6.14 16.92 -2.88
C SER A 491 -6.73 16.20 -4.10
N SER A 492 -7.77 16.79 -4.68
CA SER A 492 -8.32 16.38 -5.99
C SER A 492 -8.85 14.93 -6.07
N HIS A 493 -9.31 14.38 -4.94
CA HIS A 493 -10.03 13.11 -4.94
C HIS A 493 -11.36 13.24 -5.73
N PRO A 494 -11.81 12.18 -6.44
CA PRO A 494 -13.14 12.18 -7.04
C PRO A 494 -14.23 12.54 -6.02
N GLY A 495 -15.13 13.46 -6.41
CA GLY A 495 -16.14 14.04 -5.51
C GLY A 495 -15.68 15.31 -4.79
N CYS A 496 -14.40 15.69 -4.86
CA CYS A 496 -13.90 16.92 -4.27
C CYS A 496 -13.99 18.07 -5.28
N THR A 497 -14.86 19.05 -5.01
CA THR A 497 -14.99 20.27 -5.80
C THR A 497 -14.02 21.35 -5.32
N LEU A 498 -13.93 22.45 -6.08
CA LEU A 498 -13.11 23.58 -5.66
C LEU A 498 -13.65 24.26 -4.39
N ARG A 499 -14.98 24.22 -4.15
CA ARG A 499 -15.61 24.72 -2.91
C ARG A 499 -15.18 23.90 -1.68
N ASP A 500 -15.07 22.59 -1.84
CA ASP A 500 -14.59 21.70 -0.77
C ASP A 500 -13.14 21.95 -0.42
N ALA A 501 -12.31 22.22 -1.43
CA ALA A 501 -10.92 22.60 -1.21
C ALA A 501 -10.80 23.95 -0.47
N VAL A 502 -11.71 24.90 -0.69
CA VAL A 502 -11.79 26.13 0.11
C VAL A 502 -12.19 25.81 1.55
N GLU A 503 -13.21 24.96 1.77
CA GLU A 503 -13.61 24.54 3.12
C GLU A 503 -12.44 23.87 3.88
N LEU A 504 -11.67 23.01 3.19
CA LEU A 504 -10.48 22.42 3.77
C LEU A 504 -9.43 23.47 4.15
N SER A 505 -9.23 24.50 3.31
CA SER A 505 -8.29 25.58 3.61
C SER A 505 -8.71 26.42 4.82
N GLU A 506 -10.00 26.70 4.95
CA GLU A 506 -10.56 27.38 6.13
C GLU A 506 -10.31 26.54 7.39
N PHE A 507 -10.57 25.24 7.31
CA PHE A 507 -10.29 24.31 8.41
C PHE A 507 -8.81 24.30 8.80
N LEU A 508 -7.89 24.23 7.81
CA LEU A 508 -6.45 24.27 8.04
C LEU A 508 -6.01 25.58 8.71
N ARG A 509 -6.61 26.72 8.32
CA ARG A 509 -6.41 28.03 8.97
C ARG A 509 -6.85 27.95 10.43
N ASP A 510 -8.04 27.44 10.68
CA ASP A 510 -8.67 27.44 12.01
C ASP A 510 -7.95 26.56 13.02
N ILE A 511 -7.38 25.44 12.58
CA ILE A 511 -6.53 24.57 13.41
C ILE A 511 -5.06 25.00 13.44
N GLY A 512 -4.69 26.06 12.71
CA GLY A 512 -3.31 26.56 12.64
C GLY A 512 -2.33 25.62 11.95
N HIS A 513 -2.80 24.65 11.18
CA HIS A 513 -1.95 23.67 10.49
C HIS A 513 -1.66 24.10 9.06
N GLN A 514 -0.39 24.01 8.66
CA GLN A 514 0.06 24.26 7.28
C GLN A 514 0.78 23.03 6.76
N PRO A 515 0.19 22.23 5.87
CA PRO A 515 0.86 21.09 5.30
C PRO A 515 2.12 21.49 4.53
N GLU A 516 3.27 20.90 4.88
CA GLU A 516 4.51 21.10 4.11
C GLU A 516 4.45 20.34 2.79
N GLN A 517 3.89 19.16 2.82
CA GLN A 517 3.66 18.30 1.65
C GLN A 517 2.16 18.06 1.47
N VAL A 518 1.70 18.16 0.24
CA VAL A 518 0.33 17.84 -0.16
C VAL A 518 0.38 16.70 -1.15
N GLN A 519 -0.46 15.70 -0.92
CA GLN A 519 -0.60 14.58 -1.82
C GLN A 519 -1.84 14.77 -2.69
N ASP A 520 -1.65 14.86 -4.01
CA ASP A 520 -2.76 14.75 -4.94
C ASP A 520 -3.20 13.29 -5.04
N PHE A 521 -4.48 13.08 -5.25
CA PHE A 521 -5.01 11.75 -5.54
C PHE A 521 -4.33 11.15 -6.78
N ILE A 522 -3.82 9.93 -6.63
CA ILE A 522 -3.31 9.12 -7.73
C ILE A 522 -4.29 7.97 -7.93
N PRO A 523 -4.91 7.88 -9.11
CA PRO A 523 -5.75 6.73 -9.45
C PRO A 523 -4.92 5.44 -9.42
N THR A 524 -5.16 4.61 -8.40
CA THR A 524 -4.51 3.30 -8.25
C THR A 524 -5.44 2.23 -8.82
N PRO A 525 -5.01 1.37 -9.76
CA PRO A 525 -5.84 0.29 -10.28
C PRO A 525 -6.46 -0.56 -9.15
N GLY A 526 -7.65 -1.11 -9.38
CA GLY A 526 -8.34 -1.92 -8.38
C GLY A 526 -8.95 -1.16 -7.20
N SER A 527 -9.09 0.17 -7.27
CA SER A 527 -9.74 0.99 -6.25
C SER A 527 -11.04 1.65 -6.75
N ALA A 528 -12.04 1.80 -5.86
CA ALA A 528 -13.30 2.47 -6.18
C ALA A 528 -13.09 3.91 -6.67
N SER A 529 -12.14 4.61 -6.05
CA SER A 529 -11.81 5.99 -6.45
C SER A 529 -11.24 6.07 -7.87
N THR A 530 -10.53 5.05 -8.33
CA THR A 530 -10.07 4.98 -9.73
C THR A 530 -11.23 4.73 -10.68
N ALA A 531 -12.19 3.88 -10.29
CA ALA A 531 -13.43 3.71 -11.04
C ALA A 531 -14.21 5.03 -11.14
N MET A 532 -14.36 5.76 -10.03
CA MET A 532 -14.96 7.11 -10.02
C MET A 532 -14.18 8.10 -10.89
N TYR A 533 -12.85 8.09 -10.81
CA TYR A 533 -12.00 9.01 -11.56
C TYR A 533 -12.15 8.83 -13.08
N TYR A 534 -12.16 7.59 -13.55
CA TYR A 534 -12.31 7.30 -14.97
C TYR A 534 -13.74 7.51 -15.46
N SER A 535 -14.73 6.92 -14.78
CA SER A 535 -16.12 6.92 -15.23
C SER A 535 -16.86 8.24 -14.94
N GLY A 536 -16.54 8.91 -13.84
CA GLY A 536 -17.34 10.00 -13.29
C GLY A 536 -18.58 9.52 -12.51
N ILE A 537 -18.61 8.23 -12.14
CA ILE A 537 -19.72 7.58 -11.45
C ILE A 537 -19.19 6.85 -10.22
N ASN A 538 -19.87 6.98 -9.09
CA ASN A 538 -19.58 6.16 -7.92
C ASN A 538 -20.08 4.73 -8.18
N PRO A 539 -19.21 3.71 -8.20
CA PRO A 539 -19.57 2.35 -8.60
C PRO A 539 -20.52 1.65 -7.62
N GLU A 540 -20.56 2.09 -6.36
CA GLU A 540 -21.43 1.50 -5.33
C GLU A 540 -22.83 2.10 -5.38
N THR A 541 -22.95 3.40 -5.67
CA THR A 541 -24.24 4.13 -5.60
C THR A 541 -24.85 4.46 -6.96
N GLY A 542 -24.09 4.33 -8.06
CA GLY A 542 -24.50 4.74 -9.41
C GLY A 542 -24.60 6.27 -9.60
N LYS A 543 -24.28 7.08 -8.60
CA LYS A 543 -24.41 8.53 -8.66
C LYS A 543 -23.23 9.15 -9.41
N LYS A 544 -23.50 10.23 -10.17
CA LYS A 544 -22.46 11.04 -10.81
C LYS A 544 -21.55 11.69 -9.77
N VAL A 545 -20.27 11.73 -10.05
CA VAL A 545 -19.23 12.28 -9.19
C VAL A 545 -18.41 13.30 -9.97
N PHE A 546 -18.19 14.47 -9.37
CA PHE A 546 -17.27 15.46 -9.93
C PHE A 546 -15.83 14.92 -9.95
N VAL A 547 -15.11 15.17 -11.01
CA VAL A 547 -13.69 14.78 -11.14
C VAL A 547 -12.89 15.96 -11.68
N ALA A 548 -11.92 16.42 -10.91
CA ALA A 548 -10.95 17.43 -11.34
C ALA A 548 -9.98 16.82 -12.38
N ARG A 549 -10.32 16.84 -13.65
CA ARG A 549 -9.50 16.29 -14.75
C ARG A 549 -8.46 17.27 -15.26
N ASN A 550 -8.80 18.56 -15.25
CA ASN A 550 -7.92 19.61 -15.71
C ASN A 550 -6.74 19.79 -14.75
N PRO A 551 -5.48 19.79 -15.23
CA PRO A 551 -4.32 20.05 -14.40
C PRO A 551 -4.36 21.37 -13.64
N HIS A 552 -5.01 22.39 -14.18
CA HIS A 552 -5.17 23.69 -13.52
C HIS A 552 -6.10 23.60 -12.31
N ASP A 553 -7.24 22.89 -12.43
CA ASP A 553 -8.16 22.65 -11.31
C ASP A 553 -7.46 21.89 -10.16
N LYS A 554 -6.67 20.86 -10.50
CA LYS A 554 -5.86 20.15 -9.50
C LYS A 554 -4.83 21.07 -8.84
N ALA A 555 -4.19 21.93 -9.62
CA ALA A 555 -3.23 22.89 -9.09
C ALA A 555 -3.88 23.89 -8.14
N MET A 556 -5.10 24.38 -8.43
CA MET A 556 -5.87 25.26 -7.55
C MET A 556 -6.24 24.57 -6.23
N GLN A 557 -6.77 23.33 -6.29
CA GLN A 557 -7.12 22.57 -5.08
C GLN A 557 -5.89 22.34 -4.19
N ARG A 558 -4.75 21.97 -4.77
CA ARG A 558 -3.50 21.80 -4.05
C ARG A 558 -2.98 23.12 -3.47
N ALA A 559 -3.05 24.21 -4.26
CA ALA A 559 -2.60 25.52 -3.82
C ALA A 559 -3.38 26.03 -2.60
N LEU A 560 -4.70 25.76 -2.54
CA LEU A 560 -5.55 26.07 -1.41
C LEU A 560 -5.07 25.42 -0.12
N MET A 561 -4.60 24.17 -0.14
CA MET A 561 -4.05 23.51 1.05
C MET A 561 -2.75 24.17 1.52
N GLN A 562 -2.02 24.85 0.63
CA GLN A 562 -0.79 25.57 0.92
C GLN A 562 -0.93 27.08 0.68
N TYR A 563 -2.06 27.65 1.08
CA TYR A 563 -2.46 29.03 0.78
C TYR A 563 -1.47 30.09 1.28
N LYS A 564 -0.66 29.80 2.31
CA LYS A 564 0.38 30.70 2.84
C LYS A 564 1.62 30.75 1.96
N ASN A 565 1.81 29.78 1.05
CA ASN A 565 2.97 29.77 0.16
C ASN A 565 2.85 30.90 -0.87
N PRO A 566 3.80 31.87 -0.93
CA PRO A 566 3.72 32.98 -1.87
C PRO A 566 3.60 32.56 -3.34
N LYS A 567 4.19 31.41 -3.70
CA LYS A 567 4.11 30.85 -5.07
C LYS A 567 2.70 30.44 -5.48
N ASN A 568 1.83 30.16 -4.51
CA ASN A 568 0.46 29.73 -4.75
C ASN A 568 -0.54 30.90 -4.79
N ARG A 569 -0.11 32.13 -4.48
CA ARG A 569 -0.98 33.30 -4.28
C ARG A 569 -1.97 33.52 -5.43
N GLN A 570 -1.51 33.42 -6.68
CA GLN A 570 -2.37 33.66 -7.85
C GLN A 570 -3.43 32.56 -7.99
N LEU A 571 -3.04 31.30 -7.85
CA LEU A 571 -3.96 30.15 -7.92
C LEU A 571 -5.01 30.21 -6.80
N VAL A 572 -4.60 30.57 -5.58
CA VAL A 572 -5.53 30.71 -4.45
C VAL A 572 -6.51 31.87 -4.68
N LYS A 573 -6.03 33.03 -5.22
CA LYS A 573 -6.91 34.15 -5.56
C LYS A 573 -7.94 33.75 -6.60
N GLU A 574 -7.52 33.09 -7.66
CA GLU A 574 -8.38 32.58 -8.74
C GLU A 574 -9.43 31.59 -8.19
N ALA A 575 -9.01 30.63 -7.37
CA ALA A 575 -9.90 29.65 -6.75
C ALA A 575 -10.97 30.32 -5.87
N LEU A 576 -10.60 31.32 -5.07
CA LEU A 576 -11.53 32.08 -4.24
C LEU A 576 -12.52 32.90 -5.08
N GLN A 577 -12.08 33.48 -6.19
CA GLN A 577 -12.94 34.19 -7.12
C GLN A 577 -13.93 33.25 -7.81
N GLN A 578 -13.48 32.11 -8.34
CA GLN A 578 -14.33 31.12 -9.02
C GLN A 578 -15.37 30.50 -8.08
N THR A 579 -15.08 30.43 -6.79
CA THR A 579 -16.01 29.90 -5.77
C THR A 579 -16.90 30.97 -5.11
N ASN A 580 -16.80 32.21 -5.55
CA ASN A 580 -17.46 33.38 -4.94
C ASN A 580 -17.10 33.58 -3.46
N ARG A 581 -15.85 33.29 -3.07
CA ARG A 581 -15.33 33.44 -1.71
C ARG A 581 -14.32 34.59 -1.62
N GLY A 582 -14.62 35.71 -2.28
CA GLY A 582 -13.86 36.96 -2.16
C GLY A 582 -13.77 37.49 -0.72
N ASP A 583 -14.71 37.10 0.16
CA ASP A 583 -14.69 37.38 1.59
C ASP A 583 -13.47 36.83 2.34
N LEU A 584 -12.73 35.86 1.73
CA LEU A 584 -11.50 35.29 2.24
C LEU A 584 -10.24 36.00 1.72
N ILE A 585 -10.38 37.11 0.99
CA ILE A 585 -9.30 37.98 0.53
C ILE A 585 -9.41 39.31 1.29
N GLY A 586 -8.42 39.61 2.13
CA GLY A 586 -8.46 40.80 2.99
C GLY A 586 -7.46 40.67 4.12
N ASP A 587 -7.51 41.63 5.07
CA ASP A 587 -6.57 41.66 6.20
C ASP A 587 -7.15 41.07 7.50
N ASP A 588 -8.40 40.66 7.49
CA ASP A 588 -9.08 40.04 8.64
C ASP A 588 -8.46 38.66 8.97
N ALA A 589 -8.68 38.21 10.21
CA ALA A 589 -8.19 36.90 10.69
C ALA A 589 -8.79 35.73 9.91
N LYS A 590 -9.99 35.85 9.37
CA LYS A 590 -10.67 34.83 8.55
C LYS A 590 -10.08 34.68 7.14
N CYS A 591 -9.33 35.68 6.65
CA CYS A 591 -8.85 35.69 5.28
C CYS A 591 -7.69 34.72 5.07
N LEU A 592 -7.73 33.99 3.93
CA LEU A 592 -6.68 33.11 3.48
C LEU A 592 -5.56 33.87 2.75
N LEU A 593 -5.93 34.93 2.02
CA LEU A 593 -4.98 35.81 1.33
C LEU A 593 -5.03 37.22 1.94
N LYS A 594 -3.87 37.72 2.35
CA LYS A 594 -3.71 39.11 2.83
C LYS A 594 -3.56 40.07 1.66
N ILE A 595 -4.24 41.22 1.70
CA ILE A 595 -4.17 42.29 0.68
C ILE A 595 -2.88 43.09 0.88
N SER A 596 -2.58 43.47 2.12
CA SER A 596 -1.40 44.23 2.46
C SER A 596 -0.16 43.36 2.42
N SER A 597 0.51 43.30 1.29
CA SER A 597 1.93 42.95 1.23
C SER A 597 2.75 44.17 1.66
N SER A 598 2.71 44.55 2.93
CA SER A 598 3.75 45.44 3.45
C SER A 598 5.05 44.67 3.40
N HIS A 599 5.91 45.02 2.47
CA HIS A 599 7.33 44.75 2.52
C HIS A 599 7.87 45.40 3.79
N ASN A 600 7.78 44.69 4.91
CA ASN A 600 8.52 45.03 6.10
C ASN A 600 9.51 43.88 6.38
N PRO A 601 10.77 44.01 5.98
CA PRO A 601 11.78 42.95 6.15
C PRO A 601 12.24 42.77 7.62
N LYS A 602 11.53 43.36 8.60
CA LYS A 602 11.89 43.32 10.03
C LYS A 602 10.80 42.77 10.95
N ALA A 603 10.10 41.73 10.56
CA ALA A 603 9.41 40.91 11.54
C ALA A 603 10.31 39.74 11.88
N ARG A 604 10.95 39.83 13.04
CA ARG A 604 11.78 38.78 13.63
C ARG A 604 10.98 37.46 13.61
N HIS A 605 11.51 36.47 12.88
CA HIS A 605 11.19 35.09 13.09
C HIS A 605 11.44 34.74 14.57
N SER A 606 10.39 34.55 15.33
CA SER A 606 10.49 33.71 16.51
C SER A 606 10.70 32.29 15.99
N LYS A 607 11.96 31.95 15.87
CA LYS A 607 12.45 30.61 15.59
C LYS A 607 11.98 29.72 16.73
N ILE A 608 10.92 28.95 16.50
CA ILE A 608 10.85 27.64 17.15
C ILE A 608 11.90 26.84 16.40
N ALA A 609 13.11 26.86 16.97
CA ALA A 609 14.29 26.22 16.43
C ALA A 609 14.11 24.72 16.50
N PHE A 610 13.88 24.10 15.37
CA PHE A 610 14.26 22.71 15.17
C PHE A 610 15.80 22.72 15.01
N ASN A 611 16.50 22.25 16.02
CA ASN A 611 17.97 22.18 16.02
C ASN A 611 18.39 20.78 15.51
N PRO A 612 18.94 20.65 14.28
CA PRO A 612 19.43 19.37 13.77
C PRO A 612 20.91 19.16 14.11
N LYS A 613 21.36 19.58 15.28
CA LYS A 613 22.74 19.33 15.77
C LYS A 613 22.73 18.42 16.99
N ILE A 614 22.57 17.14 16.76
CA ILE A 614 23.12 16.05 17.58
C ILE A 614 23.54 14.98 16.55
N ASN A 615 24.75 14.91 16.12
CA ASN A 615 25.95 14.34 16.58
C ASN A 615 27.07 14.43 15.55
N LYS A 616 27.99 15.33 15.76
CA LYS A 616 29.40 15.06 15.45
C LYS A 616 30.16 15.36 16.75
N ARG A 617 30.41 14.30 17.51
CA ARG A 617 31.58 14.12 18.38
C ARG A 617 31.40 12.87 19.27
N ARG A 618 32.29 11.92 18.97
CA ARG A 618 32.76 10.73 19.71
C ARG A 618 31.80 9.52 19.72
#